data_792779e8c905ee34000272b21ae0f154
#
_entry.id   792779e8c905ee34000272b21ae0f154
#
_cell.length_a   1.000
_cell.length_b   1.000
_cell.length_c   1.000
_cell.angle_alpha   90.00
_cell.angle_beta   90.00
_cell.angle_gamma   90.00
#
_symmetry.space_group_name_H-M   'P 1'
#
loop_
_entity.id
_entity.type
_entity.pdbx_description
1 polymer ?
#
loop_
_entity_poly.entity_id
_entity_poly.type
_entity_poly.pdbx_seq_one_letter_code
_entity_poly.pdbx_strand_id
1 'polypeptide(L)'
;MLILVTVFALGYGAWILLGSKTSNPNNYKTIGDIPTPLGYERYDGTDSQYCSYLRSLPLKSRGSEVMLYTGGRARFQSLNYAVVDIPLLSNAEQCADVCIRLRAEYLYYSKQYGNIHFKDVNGNTMRYSGGASRKSFENYLRRVYSVASTYSLSREMKTRRLSDIQPGDVFVYAAVDRPRYHKYGHAIMVVDVAENKKGKKAFLLAEGNTPARNIHIMRNFENPFRSPWFFLDDDADLLLLSVFPYKSKELRHF
;
A
#
# COMPACT_ATOMS: atom_id res chain seq x y z
N MET A 1 36.29 5.25 -14.80
CA MET A 1 34.84 5.50 -14.64
C MET A 1 33.99 4.32 -15.06
N LEU A 2 34.25 3.64 -16.18
CA LEU A 2 33.48 2.46 -16.63
C LEU A 2 33.52 1.28 -15.64
N ILE A 3 34.68 0.96 -15.06
CA ILE A 3 34.85 -0.18 -14.15
C ILE A 3 34.07 0.01 -12.83
N LEU A 4 33.99 1.24 -12.31
CA LEU A 4 33.18 1.52 -11.09
C LEU A 4 31.70 1.34 -11.34
N VAL A 5 31.18 1.78 -12.50
CA VAL A 5 29.76 1.64 -12.86
C VAL A 5 29.40 0.16 -13.03
N THR A 6 30.30 -0.65 -13.60
CA THR A 6 30.07 -2.09 -13.79
C THR A 6 30.08 -2.86 -12.45
N VAL A 7 30.97 -2.50 -11.52
CA VAL A 7 31.03 -3.10 -10.18
C VAL A 7 29.80 -2.72 -9.36
N PHE A 8 29.31 -1.47 -9.46
CA PHE A 8 28.06 -1.05 -8.83
C PHE A 8 26.84 -1.75 -9.42
N ALA A 9 26.76 -1.91 -10.74
CA ALA A 9 25.66 -2.60 -11.41
C ALA A 9 25.63 -4.11 -11.09
N LEU A 10 26.80 -4.75 -11.01
CA LEU A 10 26.92 -6.16 -10.63
C LEU A 10 26.65 -6.36 -9.12
N GLY A 11 27.12 -5.45 -8.26
CA GLY A 11 26.82 -5.45 -6.83
C GLY A 11 25.34 -5.21 -6.54
N TYR A 12 24.70 -4.31 -7.27
CA TYR A 12 23.27 -4.02 -7.20
C TYR A 12 22.43 -5.21 -7.69
N GLY A 13 22.79 -5.81 -8.82
CA GLY A 13 22.15 -7.02 -9.33
C GLY A 13 22.31 -8.22 -8.40
N ALA A 14 23.49 -8.42 -7.82
CA ALA A 14 23.75 -9.48 -6.83
C ALA A 14 23.00 -9.22 -5.52
N TRP A 15 22.88 -7.96 -5.09
CA TRP A 15 22.09 -7.61 -3.91
C TRP A 15 20.61 -7.83 -4.12
N ILE A 16 20.05 -7.47 -5.28
CA ILE A 16 18.66 -7.77 -5.67
C ILE A 16 18.44 -9.29 -5.70
N LEU A 17 19.41 -10.06 -6.19
CA LEU A 17 19.28 -11.51 -6.33
C LEU A 17 19.54 -12.26 -5.00
N LEU A 18 20.43 -11.77 -4.14
CA LEU A 18 20.87 -12.49 -2.94
C LEU A 18 20.37 -11.87 -1.63
N GLY A 19 20.34 -10.54 -1.52
CA GLY A 19 19.99 -9.83 -0.29
C GLY A 19 18.49 -9.62 -0.07
N SER A 20 17.70 -9.67 -1.14
CA SER A 20 16.27 -9.33 -1.10
C SER A 20 15.33 -10.52 -0.84
N LYS A 21 15.86 -11.73 -0.63
CA LYS A 21 15.02 -12.94 -0.59
C LYS A 21 14.23 -13.13 0.70
N THR A 22 14.65 -12.51 1.80
CA THR A 22 14.01 -12.72 3.08
C THR A 22 13.06 -11.57 3.40
N SER A 23 11.75 -11.84 3.41
CA SER A 23 10.77 -10.89 3.91
C SER A 23 10.87 -10.76 5.43
N ASN A 24 10.49 -9.60 5.96
CA ASN A 24 10.51 -9.28 7.39
C ASN A 24 11.84 -9.69 8.05
N PRO A 25 13.00 -9.17 7.61
CA PRO A 25 14.33 -9.71 7.97
C PRO A 25 14.60 -9.66 9.48
N ASN A 26 13.99 -8.72 10.20
CA ASN A 26 14.15 -8.52 11.64
C ASN A 26 12.98 -9.09 12.47
N ASN A 27 12.05 -9.80 11.81
CA ASN A 27 10.88 -10.44 12.46
C ASN A 27 9.99 -9.46 13.24
N TYR A 28 9.77 -8.26 12.69
CA TYR A 28 8.85 -7.27 13.24
C TYR A 28 7.45 -7.85 13.40
N LYS A 29 6.73 -7.46 14.45
CA LYS A 29 5.40 -7.99 14.77
C LYS A 29 4.29 -7.16 14.12
N THR A 30 4.53 -5.84 14.00
CA THR A 30 3.58 -4.89 13.41
C THR A 30 4.29 -3.97 12.42
N ILE A 31 3.52 -3.24 11.62
CA ILE A 31 4.09 -2.19 10.74
C ILE A 31 4.82 -1.14 11.59
N GLY A 32 4.27 -0.79 12.76
CA GLY A 32 4.87 0.18 13.67
C GLY A 32 6.23 -0.22 14.24
N ASP A 33 6.58 -1.51 14.22
CA ASP A 33 7.91 -1.97 14.67
C ASP A 33 9.01 -1.73 13.62
N ILE A 34 8.65 -1.45 12.37
CA ILE A 34 9.64 -1.12 11.32
C ILE A 34 10.26 0.23 11.68
N PRO A 35 11.58 0.32 11.97
CA PRO A 35 12.18 1.58 12.44
C PRO A 35 12.08 2.68 11.38
N THR A 36 11.92 3.91 11.84
CA THR A 36 11.99 5.09 10.97
C THR A 36 13.40 5.28 10.42
N PRO A 37 13.58 5.94 9.27
CA PRO A 37 14.91 6.30 8.79
C PRO A 37 15.64 7.20 9.80
N LEU A 38 16.97 7.13 9.82
CA LEU A 38 17.78 7.95 10.71
C LEU A 38 17.45 9.44 10.57
N GLY A 39 17.11 10.10 11.68
CA GLY A 39 16.76 11.52 11.71
C GLY A 39 15.31 11.82 11.33
N TYR A 40 14.47 10.79 11.24
CA TYR A 40 13.02 10.92 10.99
C TYR A 40 12.23 10.43 12.21
N GLU A 41 11.13 11.11 12.51
CA GLU A 41 10.16 10.75 13.55
C GLU A 41 8.82 10.45 12.89
N ARG A 42 7.98 9.60 13.53
CA ARG A 42 6.67 9.27 12.98
C ARG A 42 5.76 10.49 12.92
N TYR A 43 5.08 10.64 11.80
CA TYR A 43 4.14 11.70 11.54
C TYR A 43 2.70 11.15 11.58
N ASP A 44 1.86 11.71 12.45
CA ASP A 44 0.50 11.18 12.67
C ASP A 44 -0.57 11.80 11.76
N GLY A 45 -0.21 12.75 10.90
CA GLY A 45 -1.17 13.37 9.99
C GLY A 45 -2.33 14.06 10.73
N THR A 46 -3.50 14.04 10.09
CA THR A 46 -4.73 14.65 10.63
C THR A 46 -5.65 13.65 11.33
N ASP A 47 -5.44 12.33 11.17
CA ASP A 47 -6.21 11.25 11.80
C ASP A 47 -5.24 10.29 12.53
N SER A 48 -4.84 10.69 13.74
CA SER A 48 -3.89 9.90 14.55
C SER A 48 -4.42 8.50 14.92
N GLN A 49 -5.74 8.34 15.03
CA GLN A 49 -6.33 7.03 15.31
C GLN A 49 -6.20 6.09 14.11
N TYR A 50 -6.42 6.60 12.90
CA TYR A 50 -6.22 5.81 11.69
C TYR A 50 -4.74 5.46 11.48
N CYS A 51 -3.83 6.42 11.72
CA CYS A 51 -2.39 6.18 11.69
C CYS A 51 -1.99 5.08 12.68
N SER A 52 -2.46 5.15 13.92
CA SER A 52 -2.21 4.14 14.95
C SER A 52 -2.75 2.77 14.54
N TYR A 53 -3.96 2.73 13.96
CA TYR A 53 -4.54 1.50 13.43
C TYR A 53 -3.65 0.87 12.34
N LEU A 54 -3.24 1.64 11.33
CA LEU A 54 -2.39 1.14 10.25
C LEU A 54 -1.04 0.59 10.77
N ARG A 55 -0.44 1.29 11.72
CA ARG A 55 0.81 0.85 12.38
C ARG A 55 0.63 -0.41 13.22
N SER A 56 -0.56 -0.65 13.77
CA SER A 56 -0.87 -1.85 14.57
C SER A 56 -1.10 -3.11 13.73
N LEU A 57 -1.19 -2.98 12.40
CA LEU A 57 -1.42 -4.13 11.53
C LEU A 57 -0.30 -5.18 11.70
N PRO A 58 -0.69 -6.46 11.97
CA PRO A 58 0.27 -7.51 12.26
C PRO A 58 1.04 -7.92 11.01
N LEU A 59 2.30 -8.30 11.20
CA LEU A 59 3.17 -8.82 10.16
C LEU A 59 3.44 -10.32 10.40
N LYS A 60 3.44 -11.08 9.32
CA LYS A 60 3.87 -12.48 9.34
C LYS A 60 5.35 -12.61 9.70
N SER A 61 5.72 -13.75 10.21
CA SER A 61 7.09 -14.06 10.63
C SER A 61 8.11 -13.90 9.50
N ARG A 62 9.38 -13.81 9.89
CA ARG A 62 10.52 -13.74 8.97
C ARG A 62 10.46 -14.85 7.91
N GLY A 63 10.70 -14.47 6.66
CA GLY A 63 10.73 -15.38 5.52
C GLY A 63 9.37 -15.72 4.93
N SER A 64 8.27 -15.18 5.49
CA SER A 64 6.95 -15.40 4.93
C SER A 64 6.84 -14.90 3.49
N GLU A 65 6.25 -15.72 2.64
CA GLU A 65 6.05 -15.40 1.22
C GLU A 65 4.67 -14.78 0.98
N VAL A 66 4.59 -13.94 -0.05
CA VAL A 66 3.31 -13.46 -0.56
C VAL A 66 2.63 -14.59 -1.31
N MET A 67 1.48 -15.02 -0.81
CA MET A 67 0.68 -16.09 -1.40
C MET A 67 -0.52 -15.52 -2.14
N LEU A 68 -0.90 -16.16 -3.22
CA LEU A 68 -2.16 -15.90 -3.92
C LEU A 68 -3.34 -16.37 -3.07
N TYR A 69 -4.52 -15.79 -3.27
CA TYR A 69 -5.76 -16.27 -2.64
C TYR A 69 -6.01 -17.76 -2.94
N THR A 70 -5.62 -18.24 -4.12
CA THR A 70 -5.75 -19.65 -4.54
C THR A 70 -4.72 -20.59 -3.90
N GLY A 71 -3.87 -20.12 -3.00
CA GLY A 71 -2.86 -20.92 -2.28
C GLY A 71 -1.51 -21.04 -2.99
N GLY A 72 -1.37 -20.55 -4.21
CA GLY A 72 -0.08 -20.56 -4.93
C GLY A 72 0.84 -19.41 -4.48
N ARG A 73 2.14 -19.58 -4.70
CA ARG A 73 3.15 -18.53 -4.47
C ARG A 73 2.99 -17.39 -5.49
N ALA A 74 2.93 -16.13 -5.03
CA ALA A 74 2.89 -15.00 -5.94
C ALA A 74 4.25 -14.82 -6.67
N ARG A 75 4.22 -14.27 -7.88
CA ARG A 75 5.44 -13.85 -8.59
C ARG A 75 6.09 -12.64 -7.91
N PHE A 76 7.36 -12.38 -8.20
CA PHE A 76 8.10 -11.21 -7.75
C PHE A 76 8.18 -11.04 -6.23
N GLN A 77 8.50 -12.12 -5.52
CA GLN A 77 8.72 -12.11 -4.06
C GLN A 77 9.75 -11.06 -3.61
N SER A 78 10.67 -10.68 -4.50
CA SER A 78 11.65 -9.64 -4.24
C SER A 78 11.05 -8.27 -3.95
N LEU A 79 9.83 -7.99 -4.43
CA LEU A 79 9.10 -6.75 -4.16
C LEU A 79 8.55 -6.67 -2.73
N ASN A 80 8.47 -7.78 -2.04
CA ASN A 80 7.93 -7.91 -0.70
C ASN A 80 9.00 -7.62 0.37
N TYR A 81 8.75 -6.62 1.23
CA TYR A 81 9.54 -6.41 2.44
C TYR A 81 8.98 -7.18 3.64
N ALA A 82 7.68 -7.16 3.84
CA ALA A 82 6.98 -7.91 4.89
C ALA A 82 5.53 -8.20 4.46
N VAL A 83 5.00 -9.35 4.86
CA VAL A 83 3.60 -9.74 4.59
C VAL A 83 2.74 -9.31 5.76
N VAL A 84 1.66 -8.59 5.49
CA VAL A 84 0.65 -8.25 6.50
C VAL A 84 -0.18 -9.49 6.82
N ASP A 85 -0.35 -9.80 8.11
CA ASP A 85 -1.04 -11.00 8.57
C ASP A 85 -2.55 -10.78 8.68
N ILE A 86 -3.17 -10.47 7.55
CA ILE A 86 -4.62 -10.36 7.39
C ILE A 86 -5.05 -11.31 6.28
N PRO A 87 -5.95 -12.28 6.56
CA PRO A 87 -6.46 -13.18 5.53
C PRO A 87 -7.24 -12.43 4.46
N LEU A 88 -7.06 -12.78 3.21
CA LEU A 88 -7.89 -12.29 2.11
C LEU A 88 -9.32 -12.83 2.25
N LEU A 89 -10.31 -12.00 1.95
CA LEU A 89 -11.73 -12.39 2.01
C LEU A 89 -12.20 -13.10 0.74
N SER A 90 -11.61 -12.80 -0.41
CA SER A 90 -12.01 -13.38 -1.68
C SER A 90 -10.93 -13.23 -2.76
N ASN A 91 -11.07 -13.96 -3.86
CA ASN A 91 -10.22 -13.80 -5.04
C ASN A 91 -10.45 -12.46 -5.78
N ALA A 92 -11.51 -11.74 -5.44
CA ALA A 92 -11.76 -10.39 -5.96
C ALA A 92 -11.03 -9.29 -5.16
N GLU A 93 -10.41 -9.60 -4.01
CA GLU A 93 -9.68 -8.63 -3.19
C GLU A 93 -8.33 -8.30 -3.83
N GLN A 94 -8.33 -7.35 -4.77
CA GLN A 94 -7.16 -6.95 -5.56
C GLN A 94 -6.57 -5.62 -5.05
N CYS A 95 -5.82 -4.90 -5.86
CA CYS A 95 -5.07 -3.72 -5.42
C CYS A 95 -5.95 -2.59 -4.86
N ALA A 96 -7.04 -2.22 -5.54
CA ALA A 96 -7.98 -1.20 -5.06
C ALA A 96 -8.73 -1.69 -3.81
N ASP A 97 -9.07 -2.97 -3.79
CA ASP A 97 -9.87 -3.58 -2.72
C ASP A 97 -9.09 -3.67 -1.41
N VAL A 98 -7.77 -3.80 -1.48
CA VAL A 98 -6.90 -3.70 -0.30
C VAL A 98 -6.98 -2.31 0.33
N CYS A 99 -6.98 -1.24 -0.47
CA CYS A 99 -7.13 0.13 0.04
C CYS A 99 -8.51 0.33 0.68
N ILE A 100 -9.57 -0.15 0.01
CA ILE A 100 -10.93 -0.19 0.53
C ILE A 100 -11.00 -0.99 1.83
N ARG A 101 -10.38 -2.18 1.86
CA ARG A 101 -10.35 -3.06 3.01
C ARG A 101 -9.74 -2.38 4.24
N LEU A 102 -8.55 -1.82 4.12
CA LEU A 102 -7.84 -1.22 5.25
C LEU A 102 -8.60 -0.02 5.81
N ARG A 103 -9.22 0.81 4.95
CA ARG A 103 -10.09 1.90 5.40
C ARG A 103 -11.35 1.39 6.09
N ALA A 104 -12.04 0.41 5.51
CA ALA A 104 -13.26 -0.16 6.08
C ALA A 104 -13.02 -0.86 7.41
N GLU A 105 -11.92 -1.62 7.54
CA GLU A 105 -11.56 -2.31 8.80
C GLU A 105 -11.30 -1.30 9.92
N TYR A 106 -10.61 -0.19 9.65
CA TYR A 106 -10.43 0.87 10.62
C TYR A 106 -11.77 1.43 11.10
N LEU A 107 -12.66 1.79 10.16
CA LEU A 107 -13.98 2.32 10.48
C LEU A 107 -14.84 1.31 11.25
N TYR A 108 -14.73 0.03 10.90
CA TYR A 108 -15.40 -1.05 11.61
C TYR A 108 -14.85 -1.22 13.03
N TYR A 109 -13.52 -1.28 13.18
CA TYR A 109 -12.84 -1.40 14.47
C TYR A 109 -13.17 -0.22 15.41
N SER A 110 -13.19 1.00 14.88
CA SER A 110 -13.56 2.21 15.62
C SER A 110 -15.08 2.39 15.78
N LYS A 111 -15.90 1.39 15.41
CA LYS A 111 -17.37 1.38 15.50
C LYS A 111 -18.06 2.49 14.72
N GLN A 112 -17.39 3.05 13.72
CA GLN A 112 -17.91 4.09 12.84
C GLN A 112 -18.70 3.48 11.66
N TYR A 113 -19.61 2.55 11.94
CA TYR A 113 -20.31 1.75 10.92
C TYR A 113 -21.04 2.59 9.87
N GLY A 114 -21.63 3.71 10.27
CA GLY A 114 -22.34 4.63 9.37
C GLY A 114 -21.43 5.33 8.35
N ASN A 115 -20.12 5.39 8.62
CA ASN A 115 -19.11 5.99 7.73
C ASN A 115 -18.54 4.98 6.72
N ILE A 116 -18.91 3.70 6.82
CA ILE A 116 -18.43 2.67 5.89
C ILE A 116 -19.28 2.72 4.63
N HIS A 117 -18.74 3.33 3.59
CA HIS A 117 -19.34 3.35 2.26
C HIS A 117 -18.28 3.52 1.19
N PHE A 118 -18.55 2.98 0.00
CA PHE A 118 -17.70 3.09 -1.18
C PHE A 118 -18.56 3.16 -2.44
N LYS A 119 -18.03 3.70 -3.52
CA LYS A 119 -18.73 3.78 -4.79
C LYS A 119 -18.41 2.61 -5.71
N ASP A 120 -19.41 2.13 -6.43
CA ASP A 120 -19.25 1.23 -7.55
C ASP A 120 -18.71 1.96 -8.80
N VAL A 121 -18.45 1.21 -9.88
CA VAL A 121 -17.97 1.77 -11.16
C VAL A 121 -18.97 2.70 -11.85
N ASN A 122 -20.25 2.66 -11.48
CA ASN A 122 -21.30 3.52 -11.98
C ASN A 122 -21.52 4.77 -11.11
N GLY A 123 -20.77 4.89 -10.00
CA GLY A 123 -20.88 6.02 -9.06
C GLY A 123 -21.96 5.85 -7.98
N ASN A 124 -22.65 4.70 -7.92
CA ASN A 124 -23.62 4.43 -6.86
C ASN A 124 -22.92 4.17 -5.53
N THR A 125 -23.45 4.76 -4.45
CA THR A 125 -22.89 4.59 -3.12
C THR A 125 -23.40 3.30 -2.46
N MET A 126 -22.51 2.39 -2.16
CA MET A 126 -22.76 1.18 -1.39
C MET A 126 -22.49 1.45 0.08
N ARG A 127 -23.53 1.47 0.92
CA ARG A 127 -23.42 1.71 2.37
C ARG A 127 -23.47 0.41 3.14
N TYR A 128 -22.66 0.32 4.19
CA TYR A 128 -22.74 -0.74 5.18
C TYR A 128 -23.86 -0.45 6.20
N SER A 129 -24.68 -1.45 6.51
CA SER A 129 -25.79 -1.34 7.46
C SER A 129 -25.86 -2.49 8.47
N GLY A 130 -24.81 -3.33 8.53
CA GLY A 130 -24.82 -4.55 9.35
C GLY A 130 -24.39 -4.36 10.83
N GLY A 131 -24.11 -3.12 11.26
CA GLY A 131 -23.67 -2.82 12.63
C GLY A 131 -22.42 -3.61 13.05
N ALA A 132 -22.40 -4.19 14.24
CA ALA A 132 -21.26 -4.93 14.78
C ALA A 132 -21.12 -6.37 14.25
N SER A 133 -21.92 -6.79 13.27
CA SER A 133 -21.84 -8.16 12.73
C SER A 133 -20.65 -8.33 11.79
N ARG A 134 -19.62 -9.04 12.22
CA ARG A 134 -18.43 -9.35 11.41
C ARG A 134 -18.78 -10.06 10.09
N LYS A 135 -19.67 -11.05 10.15
CA LYS A 135 -20.15 -11.77 8.96
C LYS A 135 -20.83 -10.84 7.95
N SER A 136 -21.69 -9.92 8.44
CA SER A 136 -22.35 -8.93 7.58
C SER A 136 -21.34 -7.97 6.96
N PHE A 137 -20.33 -7.55 7.72
CA PHE A 137 -19.26 -6.67 7.26
C PHE A 137 -18.43 -7.33 6.15
N GLU A 138 -17.97 -8.56 6.33
CA GLU A 138 -17.22 -9.28 5.31
C GLU A 138 -18.06 -9.55 4.04
N ASN A 139 -19.34 -9.86 4.19
CA ASN A 139 -20.24 -10.03 3.04
C ASN A 139 -20.44 -8.70 2.30
N TYR A 140 -20.51 -7.58 3.02
CA TYR A 140 -20.55 -6.26 2.42
C TYR A 140 -19.27 -6.00 1.60
N LEU A 141 -18.08 -6.25 2.17
CA LEU A 141 -16.81 -6.06 1.47
C LEU A 141 -16.72 -6.92 0.21
N ARG A 142 -17.11 -8.21 0.26
CA ARG A 142 -17.14 -9.07 -0.92
C ARG A 142 -18.01 -8.53 -2.05
N ARG A 143 -19.16 -7.90 -1.71
CA ARG A 143 -20.01 -7.21 -2.71
C ARG A 143 -19.32 -5.96 -3.25
N VAL A 144 -18.67 -5.16 -2.42
CA VAL A 144 -17.91 -3.98 -2.87
C VAL A 144 -16.82 -4.41 -3.86
N TYR A 145 -16.03 -5.43 -3.55
CA TYR A 145 -14.94 -5.92 -4.41
C TYR A 145 -15.42 -6.44 -5.78
N SER A 146 -16.68 -6.86 -5.89
CA SER A 146 -17.21 -7.31 -7.17
C SER A 146 -17.63 -6.18 -8.13
N VAL A 147 -17.75 -4.94 -7.64
CA VAL A 147 -18.28 -3.80 -8.41
C VAL A 147 -17.46 -2.52 -8.29
N ALA A 148 -16.55 -2.43 -7.32
CA ALA A 148 -15.58 -1.34 -7.22
C ALA A 148 -14.33 -1.65 -8.07
N SER A 149 -13.51 -0.65 -8.31
CA SER A 149 -12.25 -0.77 -9.04
C SER A 149 -11.34 0.43 -8.78
N THR A 150 -10.14 0.44 -9.35
CA THR A 150 -9.29 1.63 -9.37
C THR A 150 -9.97 2.84 -10.01
N TYR A 151 -10.91 2.60 -10.96
CA TYR A 151 -11.70 3.67 -11.57
C TYR A 151 -12.62 4.34 -10.54
N SER A 152 -13.49 3.58 -9.87
CA SER A 152 -14.40 4.13 -8.86
C SER A 152 -13.62 4.76 -7.69
N LEU A 153 -12.57 4.09 -7.21
CA LEU A 153 -11.74 4.59 -6.11
C LEU A 153 -11.09 5.93 -6.46
N SER A 154 -10.49 6.06 -7.66
CA SER A 154 -9.85 7.30 -8.09
C SER A 154 -10.83 8.47 -8.28
N ARG A 155 -12.11 8.21 -8.52
CA ARG A 155 -13.16 9.24 -8.69
C ARG A 155 -13.84 9.60 -7.35
N GLU A 156 -13.88 8.66 -6.42
CA GLU A 156 -14.45 8.89 -5.09
C GLU A 156 -13.52 9.69 -4.19
N MET A 157 -12.23 9.39 -4.23
CA MET A 157 -11.22 10.01 -3.37
C MET A 157 -10.83 11.41 -3.85
N LYS A 158 -10.50 12.30 -2.88
CA LYS A 158 -10.04 13.67 -3.17
C LYS A 158 -8.53 13.70 -3.41
N THR A 159 -8.07 14.58 -4.29
CA THR A 159 -6.65 14.80 -4.56
C THR A 159 -5.93 15.36 -3.33
N ARG A 160 -4.70 14.90 -3.07
CA ARG A 160 -3.81 15.43 -2.04
C ARG A 160 -2.49 15.86 -2.68
N ARG A 161 -1.89 16.95 -2.17
CA ARG A 161 -0.53 17.34 -2.56
C ARG A 161 0.48 16.38 -1.94
N LEU A 162 1.59 16.12 -2.64
CA LEU A 162 2.64 15.24 -2.11
C LEU A 162 3.23 15.74 -0.79
N SER A 163 3.42 17.06 -0.64
CA SER A 163 3.89 17.66 0.63
C SER A 163 3.00 17.33 1.82
N ASP A 164 1.71 17.08 1.58
CA ASP A 164 0.70 16.83 2.59
C ASP A 164 0.45 15.32 2.80
N ILE A 165 1.28 14.45 2.21
CA ILE A 165 1.15 12.99 2.33
C ILE A 165 1.07 12.55 3.78
N GLN A 166 0.15 11.64 4.08
CA GLN A 166 -0.05 11.07 5.42
C GLN A 166 -0.52 9.62 5.35
N PRO A 167 -0.43 8.88 6.47
CA PRO A 167 -0.93 7.50 6.51
C PRO A 167 -2.42 7.44 6.12
N GLY A 168 -2.78 6.44 5.33
CA GLY A 168 -4.13 6.27 4.78
C GLY A 168 -4.35 6.88 3.40
N ASP A 169 -3.40 7.68 2.91
CA ASP A 169 -3.43 8.15 1.53
C ASP A 169 -3.17 7.01 0.54
N VAL A 170 -3.64 7.18 -0.68
CA VAL A 170 -3.55 6.15 -1.73
C VAL A 170 -3.02 6.77 -3.01
N PHE A 171 -1.98 6.20 -3.56
CA PHE A 171 -1.61 6.44 -4.96
C PHE A 171 -2.50 5.55 -5.82
N VAL A 172 -3.32 6.15 -6.66
CA VAL A 172 -4.27 5.41 -7.52
C VAL A 172 -4.43 6.05 -8.89
N TYR A 173 -4.39 5.20 -9.92
CA TYR A 173 -4.78 5.57 -11.27
C TYR A 173 -5.70 4.51 -11.88
N ALA A 174 -6.63 4.94 -12.71
CA ALA A 174 -7.44 4.05 -13.52
C ALA A 174 -6.79 3.75 -14.87
N ALA A 175 -7.04 2.57 -15.45
CA ALA A 175 -6.50 2.21 -16.76
C ALA A 175 -6.90 3.21 -17.87
N VAL A 176 -8.11 3.75 -17.81
CA VAL A 176 -8.62 4.74 -18.77
C VAL A 176 -7.84 6.06 -18.75
N ASP A 177 -7.18 6.39 -17.66
CA ASP A 177 -6.35 7.60 -17.53
C ASP A 177 -4.96 7.41 -18.15
N ARG A 178 -4.59 6.16 -18.53
CA ARG A 178 -3.29 5.80 -19.11
C ARG A 178 -3.41 4.78 -20.25
N PRO A 179 -4.25 5.02 -21.27
CA PRO A 179 -4.67 3.98 -22.23
C PRO A 179 -3.55 3.38 -23.09
N ARG A 180 -2.40 4.06 -23.21
CA ARG A 180 -1.29 3.59 -24.07
C ARG A 180 -0.33 2.62 -23.39
N TYR A 181 -0.28 2.59 -22.05
CA TYR A 181 0.79 1.92 -21.32
C TYR A 181 0.31 0.89 -20.29
N HIS A 182 -0.95 0.94 -19.90
CA HIS A 182 -1.46 0.10 -18.81
C HIS A 182 -2.81 -0.52 -19.15
N LYS A 183 -2.81 -1.84 -19.25
CA LYS A 183 -4.05 -2.62 -19.43
C LYS A 183 -4.96 -2.53 -18.20
N TYR A 184 -4.37 -2.35 -17.00
CA TYR A 184 -5.08 -2.29 -15.73
C TYR A 184 -4.68 -1.00 -14.98
N GLY A 185 -5.62 -0.49 -14.17
CA GLY A 185 -5.29 0.50 -13.15
C GLY A 185 -4.53 -0.15 -11.99
N HIS A 186 -3.95 0.66 -11.11
CA HIS A 186 -3.30 0.17 -9.90
C HIS A 186 -3.52 1.12 -8.73
N ALA A 187 -3.50 0.57 -7.51
CA ALA A 187 -3.61 1.33 -6.27
C ALA A 187 -2.66 0.76 -5.22
N ILE A 188 -1.99 1.66 -4.49
CA ILE A 188 -1.11 1.34 -3.36
C ILE A 188 -1.41 2.32 -2.22
N MET A 189 -1.38 1.84 -0.98
CA MET A 189 -1.70 2.64 0.20
C MET A 189 -0.45 3.03 0.98
N VAL A 190 -0.41 4.29 1.41
CA VAL A 190 0.55 4.80 2.40
C VAL A 190 0.12 4.30 3.78
N VAL A 191 0.91 3.45 4.41
CA VAL A 191 0.56 2.84 5.70
C VAL A 191 1.30 3.42 6.89
N ASP A 192 2.40 4.13 6.66
CA ASP A 192 3.11 4.91 7.67
C ASP A 192 3.84 6.08 7.00
N VAL A 193 4.03 7.16 7.75
CA VAL A 193 4.80 8.34 7.34
C VAL A 193 5.72 8.76 8.48
N ALA A 194 6.93 9.16 8.13
CA ALA A 194 7.89 9.77 9.03
C ALA A 194 8.39 11.10 8.44
N GLU A 195 8.69 12.06 9.29
CA GLU A 195 9.12 13.40 8.90
C GLU A 195 10.41 13.77 9.64
N ASN A 196 11.30 14.44 8.96
CA ASN A 196 12.52 14.97 9.59
C ASN A 196 12.35 16.44 10.01
N LYS A 197 13.32 16.97 10.77
CA LYS A 197 13.31 18.37 11.27
C LYS A 197 13.23 19.43 10.16
N LYS A 198 13.43 19.07 8.89
CA LYS A 198 13.32 19.98 7.74
C LYS A 198 11.97 19.84 7.00
N GLY A 199 11.02 19.07 7.54
CA GLY A 199 9.74 18.81 6.91
C GLY A 199 9.79 17.81 5.75
N LYS A 200 10.95 17.15 5.50
CA LYS A 200 11.03 16.12 4.47
C LYS A 200 10.39 14.82 4.97
N LYS A 201 9.57 14.22 4.12
CA LYS A 201 8.81 13.02 4.47
C LYS A 201 9.38 11.75 3.84
N ALA A 202 9.27 10.68 4.60
CA ALA A 202 9.47 9.31 4.16
C ALA A 202 8.20 8.51 4.47
N PHE A 203 7.89 7.49 3.67
CA PHE A 203 6.63 6.75 3.82
C PHE A 203 6.79 5.27 3.48
N LEU A 204 5.98 4.43 4.11
CA LEU A 204 5.82 3.02 3.81
C LEU A 204 4.61 2.79 2.93
N LEU A 205 4.74 1.87 1.99
CA LEU A 205 3.67 1.50 1.07
C LEU A 205 3.25 0.05 1.29
N ALA A 206 1.94 -0.20 1.22
CA ALA A 206 1.36 -1.54 1.18
C ALA A 206 0.53 -1.71 -0.09
N GLU A 207 0.58 -2.90 -0.67
CA GLU A 207 -0.25 -3.27 -1.81
C GLU A 207 -0.81 -4.68 -1.69
N GLY A 208 -1.96 -4.92 -2.35
CA GLY A 208 -2.33 -6.19 -2.96
C GLY A 208 -2.01 -6.15 -4.45
N ASN A 209 -2.55 -7.08 -5.23
CA ASN A 209 -2.34 -7.03 -6.68
C ASN A 209 -3.36 -7.92 -7.42
N THR A 210 -3.26 -7.96 -8.74
CA THR A 210 -3.96 -8.91 -9.62
C THR A 210 -2.97 -9.97 -10.12
N PRO A 211 -3.22 -11.26 -9.88
CA PRO A 211 -4.30 -11.87 -9.09
C PRO A 211 -4.24 -11.53 -7.60
N ALA A 212 -5.38 -11.67 -6.89
CA ALA A 212 -5.50 -11.42 -5.46
C ALA A 212 -4.42 -12.17 -4.66
N ARG A 213 -3.69 -11.44 -3.81
CA ARG A 213 -2.57 -11.94 -3.02
C ARG A 213 -2.49 -11.24 -1.67
N ASN A 214 -1.75 -11.82 -0.73
CA ASN A 214 -1.54 -11.22 0.58
C ASN A 214 -1.15 -9.74 0.45
N ILE A 215 -1.71 -8.92 1.33
CA ILE A 215 -1.27 -7.54 1.53
C ILE A 215 0.19 -7.58 1.98
N HIS A 216 1.03 -6.76 1.40
CA HIS A 216 2.45 -6.73 1.75
C HIS A 216 3.03 -5.33 1.71
N ILE A 217 4.00 -5.10 2.59
CA ILE A 217 4.82 -3.88 2.59
C ILE A 217 5.81 -3.98 1.44
N MET A 218 5.89 -2.91 0.66
CA MET A 218 6.72 -2.87 -0.54
C MET A 218 8.18 -2.56 -0.20
N ARG A 219 9.11 -3.12 -0.99
CA ARG A 219 10.52 -2.72 -0.97
C ARG A 219 10.73 -1.48 -1.82
N ASN A 220 11.55 -0.58 -1.31
CA ASN A 220 12.05 0.53 -2.11
C ASN A 220 13.28 0.08 -2.92
N PHE A 221 13.11 -0.09 -4.23
CA PHE A 221 14.22 -0.46 -5.15
C PHE A 221 15.01 0.74 -5.62
N GLU A 222 14.43 1.94 -5.63
CA GLU A 222 15.13 3.18 -5.96
C GLU A 222 16.22 3.49 -4.93
N ASN A 223 15.96 3.15 -3.66
CA ASN A 223 16.93 3.34 -2.58
C ASN A 223 16.97 2.12 -1.66
N PRO A 224 17.69 1.04 -2.06
CA PRO A 224 17.76 -0.20 -1.29
C PRO A 224 18.32 -0.03 0.14
N PHE A 225 19.23 0.94 0.33
CA PHE A 225 19.84 1.21 1.65
C PHE A 225 18.84 1.84 2.64
N ARG A 226 17.76 2.43 2.14
CA ARG A 226 16.71 3.04 2.95
C ARG A 226 15.40 2.27 2.90
N SER A 227 15.37 1.13 2.14
CA SER A 227 14.21 0.25 2.06
C SER A 227 13.80 -0.26 3.45
N PRO A 228 12.50 -0.32 3.77
CA PRO A 228 11.35 -0.19 2.88
C PRO A 228 10.81 1.25 2.74
N TRP A 229 11.46 2.24 3.30
CA TRP A 229 11.00 3.62 3.25
C TRP A 229 11.24 4.25 1.88
N PHE A 230 10.20 4.88 1.33
CA PHE A 230 10.25 5.74 0.15
C PHE A 230 10.43 7.19 0.58
N PHE A 231 11.06 8.01 -0.26
CA PHE A 231 11.35 9.42 0.05
C PHE A 231 10.77 10.30 -1.05
N LEU A 232 10.22 11.44 -0.67
CA LEU A 232 9.77 12.44 -1.63
C LEU A 232 10.96 13.32 -2.03
N ASP A 233 11.11 13.50 -3.33
CA ASP A 233 11.82 14.66 -3.89
C ASP A 233 10.77 15.73 -4.18
N ASP A 234 11.00 16.95 -3.71
CA ASP A 234 10.00 18.02 -3.67
C ASP A 234 9.42 18.39 -5.04
N ASP A 235 10.18 18.14 -6.12
CA ASP A 235 9.83 18.52 -7.50
C ASP A 235 9.49 17.31 -8.39
N ALA A 236 9.30 16.12 -7.84
CA ALA A 236 9.06 14.92 -8.62
C ALA A 236 7.62 14.84 -9.15
N ASP A 237 7.43 15.06 -10.44
CA ASP A 237 6.17 14.80 -11.12
C ASP A 237 5.89 13.31 -11.30
N LEU A 238 6.94 12.47 -11.30
CA LEU A 238 6.88 11.04 -11.50
C LEU A 238 7.59 10.31 -10.35
N LEU A 239 6.90 9.36 -9.75
CA LEU A 239 7.35 8.58 -8.60
C LEU A 239 7.45 7.11 -8.99
N LEU A 240 8.65 6.52 -8.88
CA LEU A 240 8.88 5.09 -9.10
C LEU A 240 8.62 4.31 -7.80
N LEU A 241 7.36 4.14 -7.45
CA LEU A 241 6.96 3.53 -6.17
C LEU A 241 6.79 2.02 -6.26
N SER A 242 6.57 1.49 -7.46
CA SER A 242 6.44 0.05 -7.72
C SER A 242 6.96 -0.25 -9.12
N VAL A 243 6.64 -1.42 -9.68
CA VAL A 243 6.87 -1.70 -11.11
C VAL A 243 6.12 -0.73 -12.04
N PHE A 244 5.20 0.07 -11.47
CA PHE A 244 4.45 1.09 -12.19
C PHE A 244 4.80 2.47 -11.63
N PRO A 245 5.14 3.45 -12.50
CA PRO A 245 5.35 4.82 -12.06
C PRO A 245 4.01 5.49 -11.72
N TYR A 246 4.01 6.38 -10.73
CA TYR A 246 2.88 7.22 -10.36
C TYR A 246 3.18 8.69 -10.61
N LYS A 247 2.13 9.45 -10.95
CA LYS A 247 2.22 10.91 -11.01
C LYS A 247 1.89 11.51 -9.65
N SER A 248 2.48 12.65 -9.33
CA SER A 248 2.19 13.39 -8.09
C SER A 248 0.69 13.62 -7.87
N LYS A 249 -0.05 13.97 -8.95
CA LYS A 249 -1.49 14.21 -8.93
C LYS A 249 -2.37 12.96 -8.70
N GLU A 250 -1.77 11.77 -8.63
CA GLU A 250 -2.48 10.52 -8.38
C GLU A 250 -2.50 10.15 -6.89
N LEU A 251 -1.88 10.97 -6.03
CA LEU A 251 -2.07 10.86 -4.59
C LEU A 251 -3.45 11.37 -4.20
N ARG A 252 -4.18 10.54 -3.44
CA ARG A 252 -5.56 10.80 -3.02
C ARG A 252 -5.79 10.39 -1.57
N HIS A 253 -6.88 10.91 -1.00
CA HIS A 253 -7.34 10.56 0.34
C HIS A 253 -8.85 10.31 0.37
N PHE A 254 -9.30 9.47 1.30
CA PHE A 254 -10.72 9.23 1.60
C PHE A 254 -11.40 10.44 2.21
#